data_50be2c89e3cc819cd36f1d58243fd858
#
_entry.id   50be2c89e3cc819cd36f1d58243fd858
#
_cell.length_a   1.000
_cell.length_b   1.000
_cell.length_c   1.000
_cell.angle_alpha   90.00
_cell.angle_beta   90.00
_cell.angle_gamma   90.00
#
_symmetry.space_group_name_H-M   'P 1'
#
loop_
_entity.id
_entity.type
_entity.pdbx_description
1 polymer ?
#
loop_
_entity_poly.entity_id
_entity_poly.type
_entity_poly.pdbx_seq_one_letter_code
_entity_poly.pdbx_strand_id
1 'polypeptide(L)'
;MKSLDKKDEGKKGEDGEAGNANTGFFTPNNKIDFSNVKIEPLFEETVDFETFSKSDFRAVKVKDCVPVPKSKKLLQFTLDDGSGSDRTILSGIHAYYEPEELIGKTLIAITNLPPRAMMGVESCGMLLSAINQKKDSDEEELHLLMVDNHIPAGAKLY
;
A
#
# COMPACT_ATOMS: atom_id res chain seq x y z
N MET A 1 7.19 18.77 11.36
CA MET A 1 7.41 17.40 11.86
C MET A 1 6.90 17.32 13.27
N LYS A 2 5.81 16.61 13.49
CA LYS A 2 5.40 16.30 14.85
C LYS A 2 6.34 15.23 15.38
N SER A 3 7.10 15.53 16.43
CA SER A 3 7.82 14.50 17.16
C SER A 3 6.80 13.61 17.85
N LEU A 4 6.78 12.34 17.47
CA LEU A 4 6.06 11.32 18.21
C LEU A 4 6.86 11.05 19.48
N ASP A 5 6.49 11.68 20.58
CA ASP A 5 6.91 11.21 21.90
C ASP A 5 6.25 9.86 22.14
N LYS A 6 6.94 8.81 21.75
CA LYS A 6 6.63 7.48 22.24
C LYS A 6 6.98 7.43 23.71
N LYS A 7 6.01 7.60 24.56
CA LYS A 7 6.08 6.94 25.86
C LYS A 7 5.91 5.47 25.62
N ASP A 8 7.03 4.80 25.55
CA ASP A 8 7.11 3.36 25.56
C ASP A 8 6.78 2.89 26.98
N GLU A 9 5.53 2.80 27.31
CA GLU A 9 5.10 1.97 28.42
C GLU A 9 5.04 0.55 27.89
N GLY A 10 6.14 -0.17 28.05
CA GLY A 10 6.22 -1.57 27.78
C GLY A 10 5.17 -2.33 28.57
N LYS A 11 4.01 -2.53 27.99
CA LYS A 11 3.21 -3.68 28.32
C LYS A 11 3.93 -4.87 27.72
N LYS A 12 4.58 -5.65 28.56
CA LYS A 12 4.81 -7.06 28.32
C LYS A 12 3.44 -7.65 28.04
N GLY A 13 3.07 -7.73 26.77
CA GLY A 13 2.01 -8.60 26.31
C GLY A 13 2.50 -10.01 26.59
N GLU A 14 1.81 -10.74 27.40
CA GLU A 14 1.96 -12.17 27.46
C GLU A 14 1.82 -12.69 26.03
N ASP A 15 2.78 -13.52 25.61
CA ASP A 15 2.71 -14.30 24.39
C ASP A 15 1.51 -15.22 24.48
N GLY A 16 0.34 -14.67 24.24
CA GLY A 16 -0.81 -15.45 23.87
C GLY A 16 -0.52 -15.98 22.47
N GLU A 17 -0.42 -17.27 22.31
CA GLU A 17 -0.53 -17.93 21.04
C GLU A 17 -1.85 -17.49 20.39
N ALA A 18 -1.83 -16.33 19.78
CA ALA A 18 -2.90 -15.94 18.89
C ALA A 18 -2.81 -16.88 17.69
N GLY A 19 -3.76 -17.74 17.56
CA GLY A 19 -3.95 -18.61 16.43
C GLY A 19 -3.87 -17.79 15.15
N ASN A 20 -2.86 -18.01 14.38
CA ASN A 20 -2.29 -17.05 13.49
C ASN A 20 -2.87 -17.20 12.09
N ALA A 21 -4.01 -16.62 11.84
CA ALA A 21 -4.57 -16.52 10.49
C ALA A 21 -3.78 -15.57 9.59
N ASN A 22 -2.73 -14.88 10.06
CA ASN A 22 -2.04 -13.81 9.33
C ASN A 22 -0.52 -13.84 9.52
N THR A 23 0.05 -15.03 9.52
CA THR A 23 1.48 -15.27 9.76
C THR A 23 2.40 -14.55 8.78
N GLY A 24 1.97 -14.30 7.52
CA GLY A 24 2.77 -13.64 6.51
C GLY A 24 3.04 -12.17 6.78
N PHE A 25 2.09 -11.46 7.42
CA PHE A 25 2.16 -10.02 7.59
C PHE A 25 3.12 -9.56 8.69
N PHE A 26 3.23 -10.35 9.75
CA PHE A 26 4.10 -10.05 10.90
C PHE A 26 5.17 -11.12 11.13
N THR A 27 5.55 -11.84 10.08
CA THR A 27 6.65 -12.80 10.17
C THR A 27 7.95 -12.07 10.51
N PRO A 28 8.68 -12.46 11.56
CA PRO A 28 9.96 -11.83 11.89
C PRO A 28 10.97 -11.95 10.74
N ASN A 29 11.74 -10.92 10.48
CA ASN A 29 12.71 -10.88 9.37
C ASN A 29 13.70 -12.04 9.38
N ASN A 30 14.09 -12.54 10.57
CA ASN A 30 15.00 -13.68 10.69
C ASN A 30 14.37 -15.03 10.26
N LYS A 31 13.07 -15.07 10.02
CA LYS A 31 12.33 -16.22 9.50
C LYS A 31 12.08 -16.14 7.99
N ILE A 32 12.46 -15.03 7.36
CA ILE A 32 12.24 -14.78 5.93
C ILE A 32 13.57 -14.87 5.21
N ASP A 33 13.61 -15.61 4.13
CA ASP A 33 14.80 -15.70 3.27
C ASP A 33 14.75 -14.60 2.20
N PHE A 34 15.66 -13.63 2.30
CA PHE A 34 15.84 -12.56 1.32
C PHE A 34 17.04 -12.78 0.38
N SER A 35 17.64 -13.98 0.37
CA SER A 35 18.86 -14.25 -0.40
C SER A 35 18.70 -14.13 -1.91
N ASN A 36 17.47 -14.33 -2.41
CA ASN A 36 17.13 -14.25 -3.84
C ASN A 36 16.42 -12.94 -4.22
N VAL A 37 16.62 -11.88 -3.45
CA VAL A 37 15.97 -10.58 -3.67
C VAL A 37 16.98 -9.59 -4.24
N LYS A 38 16.61 -8.93 -5.32
CA LYS A 38 17.34 -7.81 -5.91
C LYS A 38 16.57 -6.51 -5.65
N ILE A 39 17.24 -5.59 -4.98
CA ILE A 39 16.67 -4.28 -4.62
C ILE A 39 17.21 -3.22 -5.59
N GLU A 40 16.32 -2.37 -6.08
CA GLU A 40 16.69 -1.21 -6.88
C GLU A 40 17.58 -0.26 -6.06
N PRO A 41 18.69 0.24 -6.60
CA PRO A 41 19.58 1.16 -5.89
C PRO A 41 18.86 2.46 -5.48
N LEU A 42 19.29 3.02 -4.37
CA LEU A 42 18.82 4.35 -3.95
C LEU A 42 19.18 5.42 -4.96
N PHE A 43 18.32 6.41 -5.11
CA PHE A 43 18.68 7.62 -5.85
C PHE A 43 19.77 8.40 -5.11
N GLU A 44 20.76 8.88 -5.86
CA GLU A 44 21.82 9.75 -5.34
C GLU A 44 21.37 11.20 -5.25
N GLU A 45 20.47 11.62 -6.13
CA GLU A 45 19.90 12.97 -6.11
C GLU A 45 18.92 13.12 -4.94
N THR A 46 19.04 14.26 -4.27
CA THR A 46 18.09 14.62 -3.20
C THR A 46 16.87 15.35 -3.77
N VAL A 47 15.73 15.12 -3.16
CA VAL A 47 14.54 15.97 -3.33
C VAL A 47 14.44 16.91 -2.14
N ASP A 48 14.21 18.20 -2.39
CA ASP A 48 14.02 19.16 -1.31
C ASP A 48 12.68 18.94 -0.58
N PHE A 49 12.67 19.29 0.69
CA PHE A 49 11.51 19.06 1.54
C PHE A 49 10.25 19.80 1.05
N GLU A 50 10.41 21.01 0.53
CA GLU A 50 9.29 21.80 0.00
C GLU A 50 8.61 21.08 -1.17
N THR A 51 9.38 20.54 -2.10
CA THR A 51 8.86 19.76 -3.23
C THR A 51 8.17 18.48 -2.75
N PHE A 52 8.82 17.73 -1.85
CA PHE A 52 8.26 16.51 -1.29
C PHE A 52 6.96 16.76 -0.52
N SER A 53 6.89 17.84 0.25
CA SER A 53 5.74 18.17 1.08
C SER A 53 4.47 18.53 0.28
N LYS A 54 4.59 18.77 -1.02
CA LYS A 54 3.45 18.94 -1.93
C LYS A 54 2.70 17.64 -2.21
N SER A 55 3.33 16.50 -1.98
CA SER A 55 2.69 15.19 -2.15
C SER A 55 1.77 14.91 -0.99
N ASP A 56 0.52 14.54 -1.28
CA ASP A 56 -0.49 14.23 -0.27
C ASP A 56 -0.71 12.73 -0.19
N PHE A 57 -0.08 12.09 0.79
CA PHE A 57 -0.26 10.67 1.07
C PHE A 57 -1.30 10.45 2.15
N ARG A 58 -2.28 9.60 1.87
CA ARG A 58 -3.38 9.29 2.78
C ARG A 58 -3.54 7.78 2.95
N ALA A 59 -3.99 7.38 4.14
CA ALA A 59 -4.56 6.07 4.34
C ALA A 59 -5.94 6.03 3.67
N VAL A 60 -6.20 4.98 2.92
CA VAL A 60 -7.47 4.76 2.22
C VAL A 60 -7.98 3.35 2.48
N LYS A 61 -9.30 3.21 2.67
CA LYS A 61 -9.91 1.91 2.91
C LYS A 61 -10.59 1.38 1.67
N VAL A 62 -10.34 0.12 1.35
CA VAL A 62 -10.96 -0.54 0.20
C VAL A 62 -12.40 -0.90 0.52
N LYS A 63 -13.33 -0.21 -0.09
CA LYS A 63 -14.76 -0.49 -0.01
C LYS A 63 -15.16 -1.58 -1.00
N ASP A 64 -14.60 -1.54 -2.18
CA ASP A 64 -14.80 -2.52 -3.25
C ASP A 64 -13.58 -2.60 -4.14
N CYS A 65 -13.41 -3.74 -4.79
CA CYS A 65 -12.35 -3.98 -5.74
C CYS A 65 -12.85 -4.96 -6.79
N VAL A 66 -12.76 -4.57 -8.06
CA VAL A 66 -13.26 -5.38 -9.18
C VAL A 66 -12.24 -5.42 -10.32
N PRO A 67 -12.15 -6.53 -11.06
CA PRO A 67 -11.36 -6.57 -12.29
C PRO A 67 -11.96 -5.62 -13.34
N VAL A 68 -11.10 -4.99 -14.12
CA VAL A 68 -11.55 -4.20 -15.28
C VAL A 68 -11.80 -5.16 -16.44
N PRO A 69 -13.01 -5.22 -17.01
CA PRO A 69 -13.40 -6.27 -17.98
C PRO A 69 -12.53 -6.34 -19.23
N LYS A 70 -11.99 -5.22 -19.68
CA LYS A 70 -11.16 -5.13 -20.90
C LYS A 70 -9.66 -5.20 -20.64
N SER A 71 -9.25 -5.41 -19.38
CA SER A 71 -7.85 -5.49 -18.98
C SER A 71 -7.60 -6.71 -18.10
N LYS A 72 -6.56 -7.46 -18.42
CA LYS A 72 -6.10 -8.58 -17.58
C LYS A 72 -5.24 -8.12 -16.39
N LYS A 73 -4.78 -6.88 -16.40
CA LYS A 73 -3.81 -6.34 -15.44
C LYS A 73 -4.43 -5.41 -14.42
N LEU A 74 -5.52 -4.73 -14.76
CA LEU A 74 -6.08 -3.67 -13.95
C LEU A 74 -7.13 -4.19 -12.97
N LEU A 75 -7.00 -3.74 -11.73
CA LEU A 75 -8.05 -3.74 -10.72
C LEU A 75 -8.57 -2.32 -10.53
N GLN A 76 -9.88 -2.20 -10.40
CA GLN A 76 -10.55 -0.94 -10.06
C GLN A 76 -10.93 -0.93 -8.60
N PHE A 77 -10.40 0.02 -7.87
CA PHE A 77 -10.66 0.21 -6.45
C PHE A 77 -11.70 1.31 -6.23
N THR A 78 -12.65 1.04 -5.35
CA THR A 78 -13.51 2.05 -4.74
C THR A 78 -13.03 2.25 -3.31
N LEU A 79 -12.57 3.45 -3.00
CA LEU A 79 -11.84 3.74 -1.78
C LEU A 79 -12.55 4.81 -0.95
N ASP A 80 -12.56 4.60 0.36
CA ASP A 80 -12.86 5.63 1.34
C ASP A 80 -11.56 6.39 1.67
N ASP A 81 -11.51 7.65 1.30
CA ASP A 81 -10.37 8.55 1.54
C ASP A 81 -10.61 9.55 2.67
N GLY A 82 -11.71 9.39 3.40
CA GLY A 82 -12.10 10.27 4.48
C GLY A 82 -12.80 11.56 4.06
N SER A 83 -12.98 11.81 2.75
CA SER A 83 -13.62 13.02 2.23
C SER A 83 -15.14 12.99 2.24
N GLY A 84 -15.73 11.82 2.46
CA GLY A 84 -17.18 11.59 2.35
C GLY A 84 -17.64 11.21 0.95
N SER A 85 -16.76 11.22 -0.03
CA SER A 85 -17.01 10.74 -1.39
C SER A 85 -16.09 9.60 -1.74
N ASP A 86 -16.57 8.65 -2.53
CA ASP A 86 -15.76 7.53 -2.97
C ASP A 86 -14.69 7.99 -3.98
N ARG A 87 -13.49 7.49 -3.78
CA ARG A 87 -12.36 7.69 -4.69
C ARG A 87 -12.16 6.45 -5.56
N THR A 88 -12.00 6.63 -6.84
CA THR A 88 -11.67 5.55 -7.78
C THR A 88 -10.19 5.61 -8.13
N ILE A 89 -9.49 4.50 -7.93
CA ILE A 89 -8.11 4.31 -8.39
C ILE A 89 -8.03 2.99 -9.15
N LEU A 90 -7.38 3.00 -10.31
CA LEU A 90 -7.03 1.80 -11.06
C LEU A 90 -5.56 1.47 -10.86
N SER A 91 -5.26 0.20 -10.65
CA SER A 91 -3.90 -0.27 -10.45
C SER A 91 -3.63 -1.57 -11.19
N GLY A 92 -2.47 -1.68 -11.82
CA GLY A 92 -2.06 -2.83 -12.62
C GLY A 92 -1.53 -4.01 -11.79
N ILE A 93 -2.23 -4.41 -10.76
CA ILE A 93 -1.77 -5.40 -9.78
C ILE A 93 -2.55 -6.72 -9.78
N HIS A 94 -3.43 -6.94 -10.75
CA HIS A 94 -4.27 -8.15 -10.79
C HIS A 94 -3.45 -9.43 -10.89
N ALA A 95 -2.25 -9.39 -11.45
CA ALA A 95 -1.35 -10.55 -11.48
C ALA A 95 -0.86 -10.99 -10.10
N TYR A 96 -0.94 -10.12 -9.10
CA TYR A 96 -0.40 -10.35 -7.75
C TYR A 96 -1.48 -10.53 -6.69
N TYR A 97 -2.69 -10.01 -6.91
CA TYR A 97 -3.78 -10.03 -5.93
C TYR A 97 -5.11 -10.34 -6.59
N GLU A 98 -5.91 -11.14 -5.89
CA GLU A 98 -7.33 -11.28 -6.21
C GLU A 98 -8.14 -10.17 -5.50
N PRO A 99 -9.22 -9.65 -6.13
CA PRO A 99 -10.02 -8.58 -5.53
C PRO A 99 -10.51 -8.86 -4.12
N GLU A 100 -10.91 -10.10 -3.86
CA GLU A 100 -11.46 -10.53 -2.57
C GLU A 100 -10.47 -10.40 -1.41
N GLU A 101 -9.16 -10.51 -1.70
CA GLU A 101 -8.10 -10.35 -0.70
C GLU A 101 -7.96 -8.92 -0.22
N LEU A 102 -8.40 -7.96 -1.01
CA LEU A 102 -8.13 -6.54 -0.83
C LEU A 102 -9.28 -5.79 -0.19
N ILE A 103 -10.51 -6.27 -0.34
CA ILE A 103 -11.70 -5.62 0.26
C ILE A 103 -11.56 -5.57 1.77
N GLY A 104 -11.80 -4.40 2.34
CA GLY A 104 -11.70 -4.16 3.78
C GLY A 104 -10.29 -3.86 4.29
N LYS A 105 -9.28 -3.85 3.41
CA LYS A 105 -7.90 -3.50 3.76
C LYS A 105 -7.69 -1.98 3.77
N THR A 106 -6.73 -1.53 4.58
CA THR A 106 -6.29 -0.14 4.61
C THR A 106 -4.97 -0.04 3.85
N LEU A 107 -4.95 0.81 2.84
CA LEU A 107 -3.84 1.01 1.93
C LEU A 107 -3.30 2.43 2.02
N ILE A 108 -2.22 2.71 1.32
CA ILE A 108 -1.63 4.04 1.20
C ILE A 108 -1.76 4.50 -0.24
N ALA A 109 -2.29 5.71 -0.43
CA ALA A 109 -2.40 6.33 -1.73
C ALA A 109 -1.81 7.75 -1.74
N ILE A 110 -1.20 8.12 -2.85
CA ILE A 110 -0.98 9.53 -3.17
C ILE A 110 -2.25 10.05 -3.84
N THR A 111 -2.83 11.10 -3.29
CA THR A 111 -4.18 11.56 -3.65
C THR A 111 -4.20 12.75 -4.58
N ASN A 112 -3.15 13.56 -4.59
CA ASN A 112 -3.12 14.82 -5.32
C ASN A 112 -2.37 14.74 -6.65
N LEU A 113 -2.49 13.62 -7.34
CA LEU A 113 -2.10 13.50 -8.74
C LEU A 113 -3.26 13.95 -9.66
N PRO A 114 -2.95 14.49 -10.84
CA PRO A 114 -3.99 14.76 -11.84
C PRO A 114 -4.75 13.49 -12.18
N PRO A 115 -6.08 13.54 -12.35
CA PRO A 115 -6.86 12.40 -12.80
C PRO A 115 -6.36 11.86 -14.13
N ARG A 116 -6.31 10.53 -14.26
CA ARG A 116 -5.87 9.84 -15.47
C ARG A 116 -6.95 8.90 -15.97
N ALA A 117 -7.34 9.05 -17.23
CA ALA A 117 -8.26 8.11 -17.86
C ALA A 117 -7.54 6.81 -18.19
N MET A 118 -8.07 5.70 -17.70
CA MET A 118 -7.59 4.35 -17.96
C MET A 118 -8.77 3.46 -18.31
N MET A 119 -8.79 2.88 -19.51
CA MET A 119 -9.88 2.04 -20.01
C MET A 119 -11.28 2.68 -19.87
N GLY A 120 -11.38 3.98 -20.12
CA GLY A 120 -12.62 4.74 -20.00
C GLY A 120 -13.04 5.11 -18.58
N VAL A 121 -12.24 4.79 -17.58
CA VAL A 121 -12.45 5.12 -16.16
C VAL A 121 -11.40 6.11 -15.68
N GLU A 122 -11.83 7.14 -14.96
CA GLU A 122 -10.93 8.13 -14.38
C GLU A 122 -10.32 7.62 -13.08
N SER A 123 -8.99 7.48 -13.08
CA SER A 123 -8.21 7.11 -11.89
C SER A 123 -7.69 8.35 -11.18
N CYS A 124 -8.04 8.50 -9.91
CA CYS A 124 -7.78 9.70 -9.10
C CYS A 124 -6.76 9.41 -7.99
N GLY A 125 -5.51 9.24 -8.38
CA GLY A 125 -4.40 8.95 -7.48
C GLY A 125 -3.68 7.66 -7.83
N MET A 126 -2.78 7.24 -6.94
CA MET A 126 -1.99 6.03 -7.12
C MET A 126 -1.82 5.31 -5.78
N LEU A 127 -2.03 4.00 -5.77
CA LEU A 127 -1.70 3.15 -4.62
C LEU A 127 -0.20 2.88 -4.57
N LEU A 128 0.37 2.85 -3.37
CA LEU A 128 1.78 2.55 -3.18
C LEU A 128 2.01 1.06 -3.01
N SER A 129 3.03 0.56 -3.70
CA SER A 129 3.48 -0.82 -3.61
C SER A 129 4.99 -0.87 -3.47
N ALA A 130 5.49 -1.87 -2.76
CA ALA A 130 6.90 -2.18 -2.73
C ALA A 130 7.20 -3.24 -3.78
N ILE A 131 8.18 -2.99 -4.62
CA ILE A 131 8.55 -3.87 -5.73
C ILE A 131 10.03 -4.25 -5.60
N ASN A 132 10.31 -5.54 -5.73
CA ASN A 132 11.66 -6.06 -5.87
C ASN A 132 11.71 -7.11 -6.98
N GLN A 133 12.89 -7.41 -7.46
CA GLN A 133 13.11 -8.46 -8.44
C GLN A 133 13.75 -9.70 -7.80
N LYS A 134 13.58 -10.85 -8.44
CA LYS A 134 14.37 -12.05 -8.12
C LYS A 134 15.71 -11.99 -8.82
N LYS A 135 16.77 -12.44 -8.14
CA LYS A 135 18.14 -12.40 -8.69
C LYS A 135 18.33 -13.27 -9.93
N ASP A 136 17.61 -14.37 -10.02
CA ASP A 136 17.75 -15.41 -11.05
C ASP A 136 16.84 -15.22 -12.25
N SER A 137 15.94 -14.24 -12.21
CA SER A 137 14.97 -14.00 -13.27
C SER A 137 14.58 -12.52 -13.33
N ASP A 138 13.94 -12.13 -14.43
CA ASP A 138 13.33 -10.79 -14.56
C ASP A 138 11.96 -10.69 -13.87
N GLU A 139 11.59 -11.70 -13.08
CA GLU A 139 10.33 -11.74 -12.38
C GLU A 139 10.29 -10.72 -11.24
N GLU A 140 9.27 -9.89 -11.22
CA GLU A 140 9.01 -8.92 -10.15
C GLU A 140 8.11 -9.52 -9.08
N GLU A 141 8.43 -9.22 -7.83
CA GLU A 141 7.54 -9.40 -6.70
C GLU A 141 6.96 -8.04 -6.29
N LEU A 142 5.65 -7.99 -6.15
CA LEU A 142 4.96 -6.77 -5.76
C LEU A 142 4.19 -6.99 -4.47
N HIS A 143 4.40 -6.10 -3.52
CA HIS A 143 3.65 -6.07 -2.26
C HIS A 143 2.94 -4.73 -2.15
N LEU A 144 1.61 -4.76 -2.19
CA LEU A 144 0.79 -3.59 -1.92
C LEU A 144 0.96 -3.19 -0.45
N LEU A 145 1.19 -1.90 -0.20
CA LEU A 145 1.35 -1.42 1.18
C LEU A 145 0.02 -1.46 1.91
N MET A 146 -0.09 -2.40 2.83
CA MET A 146 -1.24 -2.55 3.72
C MET A 146 -0.83 -2.11 5.12
N VAL A 147 -1.67 -1.34 5.77
CA VAL A 147 -1.47 -0.87 7.13
C VAL A 147 -2.59 -1.35 8.03
N ASP A 148 -2.41 -1.16 9.32
CA ASP A 148 -3.39 -1.58 10.32
C ASP A 148 -4.76 -0.92 10.07
N ASN A 149 -5.83 -1.71 10.16
CA ASN A 149 -7.19 -1.22 9.97
C ASN A 149 -7.68 -0.25 11.06
N HIS A 150 -6.94 -0.09 12.15
CA HIS A 150 -7.19 0.96 13.15
C HIS A 150 -6.81 2.36 12.64
N ILE A 151 -6.00 2.44 11.58
CA ILE A 151 -5.70 3.72 10.93
C ILE A 151 -6.96 4.17 10.17
N PRO A 152 -7.52 5.33 10.52
CA PRO A 152 -8.75 5.78 9.88
C PRO A 152 -8.51 6.20 8.43
N ALA A 153 -9.55 6.06 7.61
CA ALA A 153 -9.55 6.58 6.25
C ALA A 153 -9.32 8.10 6.25
N GLY A 154 -8.41 8.55 5.41
CA GLY A 154 -8.04 9.95 5.29
C GLY A 154 -6.92 10.40 6.23
N ALA A 155 -6.39 9.51 7.08
CA ALA A 155 -5.23 9.84 7.90
C ALA A 155 -4.04 10.19 7.02
N LYS A 156 -3.47 11.38 7.23
CA LYS A 156 -2.35 11.87 6.43
C LYS A 156 -1.04 11.25 6.91
N LEU A 157 -0.21 10.86 5.94
CA LEU A 157 1.16 10.43 6.18
C LEU A 157 2.10 11.62 6.11
N TYR A 158 3.03 11.64 7.03
CA TYR A 158 4.05 12.68 7.11
C TYR A 158 5.43 12.09 6.85
#